data_4ee442b017568d17408ff55256307fe9
#
_entry.id   4ee442b017568d17408ff55256307fe9
#
_cell.length_a   1.000
_cell.length_b   1.000
_cell.length_c   1.000
_cell.angle_alpha   90.00
_cell.angle_beta   90.00
_cell.angle_gamma   90.00
#
_symmetry.space_group_name_H-M   'P 1'
#
loop_
_entity.id
_entity.type
_entity.pdbx_description
1 polymer ?
#
loop_
_entity_poly.entity_id
_entity_poly.type
_entity_poly.pdbx_seq_one_letter_code
_entity_poly.pdbx_strand_id
1 'polypeptide(L)'
;MTVDIFYKSYKKDFWLLHYSLLSVTKNVTGYNNIILLIPESEKHDFDTRNLPERTLVYYVNEYGNGYLFQQWCKVNAASYSHADFILFADSDCIFDHPINLQDFIPLPEILYTSYTQLPDAIIWQKPTEKIIGDSIEWEFMRRNCLIYHRSTLVNLNNWNTGLEKIIMSSHRFSEFNLIGAYSWKFERDKYNFVNTDNWQYVDPKSIQVWSHASKEPGADDLHLREYIRILETLLKAFAI
;
A
#
# COMPACT_ATOMS: atom_id res chain seq x y z
N MET A 1 18.44 4.60 -9.77
CA MET A 1 17.27 5.16 -9.07
C MET A 1 16.98 4.29 -7.86
N THR A 2 16.54 4.90 -6.77
CA THR A 2 16.32 4.21 -5.48
C THR A 2 14.84 3.96 -5.25
N VAL A 3 14.49 2.83 -4.62
CA VAL A 3 13.12 2.47 -4.23
C VAL A 3 13.09 2.13 -2.75
N ASP A 4 12.23 2.77 -1.97
CA ASP A 4 11.94 2.34 -0.60
C ASP A 4 10.62 1.57 -0.56
N ILE A 5 10.51 0.60 0.34
CA ILE A 5 9.25 -0.11 0.62
C ILE A 5 8.62 0.55 1.85
N PHE A 6 7.37 0.97 1.74
CA PHE A 6 6.68 1.71 2.80
C PHE A 6 5.55 0.89 3.41
N TYR A 7 5.59 0.77 4.73
CA TYR A 7 4.56 0.15 5.56
C TYR A 7 4.01 1.12 6.61
N LYS A 8 2.71 1.07 6.86
CA LYS A 8 2.09 1.55 8.09
C LYS A 8 1.39 0.37 8.75
N SER A 9 1.79 0.03 9.97
CA SER A 9 1.22 -1.09 10.71
C SER A 9 0.74 -0.66 12.08
N TYR A 10 0.09 -1.57 12.80
CA TYR A 10 -0.40 -1.40 14.16
C TYR A 10 -0.46 -2.76 14.87
N LYS A 11 -0.60 -2.76 16.20
CA LYS A 11 -0.44 -3.93 17.07
C LYS A 11 -1.20 -5.18 16.62
N LYS A 12 -2.45 -5.03 16.14
CA LYS A 12 -3.25 -6.18 15.71
C LYS A 12 -2.68 -6.90 14.48
N ASP A 13 -1.92 -6.17 13.65
CA ASP A 13 -1.36 -6.67 12.40
C ASP A 13 0.15 -6.98 12.51
N PHE A 14 0.79 -6.86 13.70
CA PHE A 14 2.23 -7.12 13.84
C PHE A 14 2.64 -8.53 13.45
N TRP A 15 1.78 -9.52 13.69
CA TRP A 15 2.05 -10.89 13.28
C TRP A 15 2.02 -11.03 11.75
N LEU A 16 1.08 -10.38 11.05
CA LEU A 16 1.00 -10.32 9.59
C LEU A 16 2.22 -9.59 9.01
N LEU A 17 2.54 -8.43 9.60
CA LEU A 17 3.71 -7.65 9.22
C LEU A 17 4.99 -8.47 9.29
N HIS A 18 5.16 -9.30 10.34
CA HIS A 18 6.33 -10.17 10.45
C HIS A 18 6.48 -11.07 9.23
N TYR A 19 5.42 -11.74 8.79
CA TYR A 19 5.46 -12.60 7.59
C TYR A 19 5.62 -11.80 6.29
N SER A 20 4.98 -10.63 6.20
CA SER A 20 5.19 -9.74 5.07
C SER A 20 6.67 -9.37 4.93
N LEU A 21 7.30 -8.95 6.01
CA LEU A 21 8.73 -8.59 6.04
C LEU A 21 9.65 -9.79 5.73
N LEU A 22 9.33 -10.99 6.22
CA LEU A 22 10.05 -12.20 5.84
C LEU A 22 9.94 -12.48 4.34
N SER A 23 8.76 -12.31 3.76
CA SER A 23 8.54 -12.49 2.32
C SER A 23 9.33 -11.46 1.48
N VAL A 24 9.42 -10.22 1.95
CA VAL A 24 10.29 -9.19 1.35
C VAL A 24 11.74 -9.65 1.36
N THR A 25 12.26 -10.06 2.52
CA THR A 25 13.65 -10.49 2.65
C THR A 25 14.00 -11.62 1.69
N LYS A 26 13.04 -12.54 1.46
CA LYS A 26 13.23 -13.70 0.60
C LYS A 26 13.09 -13.41 -0.89
N ASN A 27 12.08 -12.63 -1.25
CA ASN A 27 11.60 -12.58 -2.62
C ASN A 27 11.75 -11.20 -3.27
N VAL A 28 12.04 -10.13 -2.52
CA VAL A 28 12.13 -8.79 -3.10
C VAL A 28 13.57 -8.30 -3.13
N THR A 29 14.01 -7.87 -4.30
CA THR A 29 15.34 -7.26 -4.50
C THR A 29 15.21 -5.86 -5.09
N GLY A 30 16.32 -5.11 -5.11
CA GLY A 30 16.36 -3.78 -5.74
C GLY A 30 15.74 -2.65 -4.93
N TYR A 31 15.39 -2.89 -3.64
CA TYR A 31 15.00 -1.81 -2.73
C TYR A 31 16.21 -1.24 -1.96
N ASN A 32 16.04 -0.02 -1.49
CA ASN A 32 17.04 0.70 -0.69
C ASN A 32 16.78 0.52 0.82
N ASN A 33 15.61 0.92 1.30
CA ASN A 33 15.19 0.75 2.70
C ASN A 33 13.76 0.20 2.78
N ILE A 34 13.42 -0.33 3.97
CA ILE A 34 12.05 -0.56 4.39
C ILE A 34 11.70 0.56 5.39
N ILE A 35 10.70 1.37 5.07
CA ILE A 35 10.18 2.42 5.93
C ILE A 35 8.97 1.87 6.65
N LEU A 36 9.03 1.81 7.98
CA LEU A 36 7.97 1.23 8.79
C LEU A 36 7.45 2.24 9.80
N LEU A 37 6.17 2.61 9.67
CA LEU A 37 5.49 3.49 10.60
C LEU A 37 4.66 2.68 11.61
N ILE A 38 4.92 2.90 12.89
CA ILE A 38 4.22 2.26 14.03
C ILE A 38 3.64 3.37 14.92
N PRO A 39 2.43 3.21 15.48
CA PRO A 39 1.92 4.14 16.49
C PRO A 39 2.87 4.27 17.67
N GLU A 40 3.15 5.49 18.13
CA GLU A 40 4.01 5.71 19.31
C GLU A 40 3.44 5.02 20.56
N SER A 41 2.11 4.95 20.68
CA SER A 41 1.42 4.25 21.78
C SER A 41 1.68 2.75 21.80
N GLU A 42 2.10 2.15 20.69
CA GLU A 42 2.33 0.71 20.53
C GLU A 42 3.83 0.36 20.47
N LYS A 43 4.70 1.34 20.65
CA LYS A 43 6.16 1.19 20.60
C LYS A 43 6.71 0.07 21.50
N HIS A 44 6.15 -0.06 22.69
CA HIS A 44 6.59 -1.09 23.66
C HIS A 44 6.14 -2.51 23.29
N ASP A 45 5.13 -2.64 22.45
CA ASP A 45 4.60 -3.91 21.98
C ASP A 45 5.29 -4.40 20.70
N PHE A 46 6.03 -3.51 20.03
CA PHE A 46 6.67 -3.80 18.75
C PHE A 46 8.10 -4.32 18.93
N ASP A 47 8.34 -5.57 18.49
CA ASP A 47 9.67 -6.18 18.55
C ASP A 47 10.51 -5.80 17.32
N THR A 48 11.58 -5.06 17.54
CA THR A 48 12.51 -4.62 16.50
C THR A 48 13.71 -5.54 16.28
N ARG A 49 13.88 -6.61 17.09
CA ARG A 49 15.10 -7.44 17.09
C ARG A 49 15.30 -8.26 15.82
N ASN A 50 14.20 -8.62 15.15
CA ASN A 50 14.20 -9.52 14.00
C ASN A 50 13.73 -8.81 12.71
N LEU A 51 13.91 -7.50 12.64
CA LEU A 51 13.59 -6.76 11.43
C LEU A 51 14.63 -7.03 10.33
N PRO A 52 14.22 -7.03 9.05
CA PRO A 52 15.15 -7.07 7.94
C PRO A 52 16.21 -5.96 8.03
N GLU A 53 17.39 -6.22 7.48
CA GLU A 53 18.39 -5.16 7.31
C GLU A 53 17.80 -3.97 6.57
N ARG A 54 18.27 -2.76 6.88
CA ARG A 54 17.81 -1.49 6.30
C ARG A 54 16.35 -1.15 6.61
N THR A 55 15.76 -1.70 7.68
CA THR A 55 14.45 -1.26 8.16
C THR A 55 14.62 -0.01 9.03
N LEU A 56 13.96 1.07 8.63
CA LEU A 56 13.89 2.33 9.38
C LEU A 56 12.50 2.43 10.02
N VAL A 57 12.46 2.38 11.35
CA VAL A 57 11.21 2.44 12.13
C VAL A 57 10.95 3.86 12.59
N TYR A 58 9.79 4.40 12.24
CA TYR A 58 9.29 5.69 12.70
C TYR A 58 8.09 5.48 13.61
N TYR A 59 8.17 6.03 14.80
CA TYR A 59 7.04 6.04 15.73
C TYR A 59 6.25 7.33 15.52
N VAL A 60 4.94 7.17 15.26
CA VAL A 60 4.06 8.28 14.88
C VAL A 60 2.91 8.44 15.86
N ASN A 61 2.61 9.69 16.22
CA ASN A 61 1.45 9.99 17.05
C ASN A 61 0.17 9.83 16.24
N GLU A 62 -0.52 8.69 16.42
CA GLU A 62 -1.79 8.42 15.78
C GLU A 62 -2.91 9.24 16.44
N TYR A 63 -3.81 9.80 15.64
CA TYR A 63 -4.95 10.57 16.09
C TYR A 63 -6.18 10.33 15.20
N GLY A 64 -7.36 10.57 15.75
CA GLY A 64 -8.61 10.40 15.03
C GLY A 64 -8.94 8.94 14.69
N ASN A 65 -9.38 8.70 13.47
CA ASN A 65 -9.71 7.37 12.98
C ASN A 65 -8.46 6.67 12.42
N GLY A 66 -8.06 5.53 12.98
CA GLY A 66 -6.84 4.79 12.59
C GLY A 66 -6.82 4.40 11.11
N TYR A 67 -7.98 4.05 10.51
CA TYR A 67 -8.07 3.77 9.07
C TYR A 67 -7.71 5.02 8.23
N LEU A 68 -8.26 6.18 8.56
CA LEU A 68 -7.97 7.42 7.85
C LEU A 68 -6.54 7.90 8.10
N PHE A 69 -6.03 7.69 9.31
CA PHE A 69 -4.64 8.01 9.64
C PHE A 69 -3.65 7.15 8.83
N GLN A 70 -3.93 5.86 8.64
CA GLN A 70 -3.13 5.00 7.76
C GLN A 70 -3.11 5.54 6.33
N GLN A 71 -4.26 5.93 5.78
CA GLN A 71 -4.38 6.53 4.45
C GLN A 71 -3.55 7.83 4.35
N TRP A 72 -3.66 8.69 5.37
CA TRP A 72 -2.87 9.92 5.45
C TRP A 72 -1.36 9.64 5.49
N CYS A 73 -0.92 8.67 6.29
CA CYS A 73 0.49 8.29 6.36
C CYS A 73 1.04 7.88 4.98
N LYS A 74 0.27 7.15 4.17
CA LYS A 74 0.66 6.78 2.81
C LYS A 74 0.72 7.99 1.87
N VAL A 75 -0.27 8.89 1.91
CA VAL A 75 -0.23 10.14 1.14
C VAL A 75 0.98 10.99 1.51
N ASN A 76 1.38 10.98 2.79
CA ASN A 76 2.50 11.75 3.32
C ASN A 76 3.82 10.96 3.36
N ALA A 77 3.92 9.81 2.70
CA ALA A 77 5.09 8.92 2.77
C ALA A 77 6.39 9.58 2.32
N ALA A 78 6.32 10.58 1.44
CA ALA A 78 7.49 11.36 1.01
C ALA A 78 8.21 12.11 2.16
N SER A 79 7.57 12.30 3.31
CA SER A 79 8.19 12.89 4.50
C SER A 79 9.10 11.90 5.26
N TYR A 80 8.97 10.61 5.01
CA TYR A 80 9.72 9.55 5.67
C TYR A 80 10.74 8.87 4.76
N SER A 81 10.57 8.97 3.45
CA SER A 81 11.47 8.38 2.46
C SER A 81 12.19 9.46 1.65
N HIS A 82 13.47 9.21 1.35
CA HIS A 82 14.28 10.02 0.45
C HIS A 82 14.58 9.32 -0.89
N ALA A 83 14.04 8.12 -1.11
CA ALA A 83 14.19 7.40 -2.36
C ALA A 83 13.45 8.10 -3.52
N ASP A 84 13.82 7.79 -4.74
CA ASP A 84 13.17 8.32 -5.94
C ASP A 84 11.73 7.79 -6.09
N PHE A 85 11.52 6.54 -5.66
CA PHE A 85 10.26 5.81 -5.73
C PHE A 85 9.88 5.19 -4.38
N ILE A 86 8.59 5.02 -4.15
CA ILE A 86 8.04 4.37 -2.97
C ILE A 86 7.10 3.25 -3.43
N LEU A 87 7.41 2.01 -3.01
CA LEU A 87 6.50 0.87 -3.09
C LEU A 87 5.66 0.85 -1.82
N PHE A 88 4.35 0.90 -1.93
CA PHE A 88 3.45 0.72 -0.80
C PHE A 88 3.11 -0.75 -0.61
N ALA A 89 3.29 -1.25 0.61
CA ALA A 89 2.86 -2.56 1.02
C ALA A 89 2.07 -2.47 2.32
N ASP A 90 1.01 -3.26 2.44
CA ASP A 90 0.26 -3.43 3.68
C ASP A 90 0.80 -4.62 4.48
N SER A 91 0.55 -4.63 5.78
CA SER A 91 1.02 -5.72 6.67
C SER A 91 0.55 -7.10 6.24
N ASP A 92 -0.56 -7.17 5.52
CA ASP A 92 -1.18 -8.39 5.00
C ASP A 92 -0.81 -8.72 3.54
N CYS A 93 0.22 -8.06 3.00
CA CYS A 93 0.77 -8.35 1.67
C CYS A 93 1.94 -9.33 1.76
N ILE A 94 1.88 -10.44 1.02
CA ILE A 94 2.94 -11.45 0.95
C ILE A 94 3.51 -11.50 -0.46
N PHE A 95 4.81 -11.34 -0.57
CA PHE A 95 5.55 -11.52 -1.83
C PHE A 95 5.89 -13.00 -1.97
N ASP A 96 5.16 -13.73 -2.79
CA ASP A 96 5.22 -15.19 -2.90
C ASP A 96 6.19 -15.70 -3.98
N HIS A 97 6.71 -14.79 -4.83
CA HIS A 97 7.66 -15.09 -5.88
C HIS A 97 8.76 -14.01 -5.98
N PRO A 98 9.91 -14.31 -6.63
CA PRO A 98 10.99 -13.33 -6.78
C PRO A 98 10.56 -12.10 -7.58
N ILE A 99 10.85 -10.92 -7.06
CA ILE A 99 10.57 -9.62 -7.66
C ILE A 99 11.80 -8.74 -7.56
N ASN A 100 12.20 -8.13 -8.67
CA ASN A 100 13.19 -7.08 -8.69
C ASN A 100 12.50 -5.72 -8.92
N LEU A 101 12.54 -4.82 -7.94
CA LEU A 101 11.86 -3.53 -8.03
C LEU A 101 12.44 -2.62 -9.12
N GLN A 102 13.67 -2.86 -9.56
CA GLN A 102 14.27 -2.09 -10.65
C GLN A 102 13.59 -2.34 -12.01
N ASP A 103 12.84 -3.45 -12.15
CA ASP A 103 12.14 -3.79 -13.39
C ASP A 103 10.88 -2.92 -13.61
N PHE A 104 10.41 -2.22 -12.56
CA PHE A 104 9.20 -1.37 -12.59
C PHE A 104 9.50 0.13 -12.71
N ILE A 105 10.75 0.52 -12.74
CA ILE A 105 11.15 1.93 -12.83
C ILE A 105 11.99 2.15 -14.11
N PRO A 106 12.00 3.35 -14.67
CA PRO A 106 11.47 4.62 -14.13
C PRO A 106 9.99 4.90 -14.43
N LEU A 107 9.28 3.99 -15.09
CA LEU A 107 7.89 4.19 -15.52
C LEU A 107 6.97 3.17 -14.82
N PRO A 108 6.63 3.38 -13.52
CA PRO A 108 5.83 2.43 -12.78
C PRO A 108 4.41 2.34 -13.33
N GLU A 109 3.82 1.16 -13.17
CA GLU A 109 2.45 0.90 -13.60
C GLU A 109 1.43 1.37 -12.58
N ILE A 110 0.38 2.06 -13.07
CA ILE A 110 -0.86 2.30 -12.33
C ILE A 110 -1.98 1.57 -13.04
N LEU A 111 -2.57 0.61 -12.35
CA LEU A 111 -3.70 -0.14 -12.86
C LEU A 111 -4.99 0.62 -12.57
N TYR A 112 -5.91 0.66 -13.55
CA TYR A 112 -7.18 1.33 -13.38
C TYR A 112 -8.34 0.53 -13.99
N THR A 113 -9.51 0.67 -13.38
CA THR A 113 -10.76 0.04 -13.81
C THR A 113 -11.90 1.06 -13.74
N SER A 114 -12.87 0.98 -14.65
CA SER A 114 -14.06 1.83 -14.58
C SER A 114 -14.87 1.55 -13.31
N TYR A 115 -15.33 2.59 -12.62
CA TYR A 115 -16.27 2.44 -11.50
C TYR A 115 -17.56 1.74 -11.90
N THR A 116 -17.95 1.77 -13.18
CA THR A 116 -19.12 1.03 -13.68
C THR A 116 -18.94 -0.48 -13.61
N GLN A 117 -17.70 -0.98 -13.61
CA GLN A 117 -17.34 -2.38 -13.48
C GLN A 117 -17.21 -2.82 -12.00
N LEU A 118 -17.19 -1.86 -11.09
CA LEU A 118 -16.88 -2.08 -9.67
C LEU A 118 -17.89 -1.34 -8.77
N PRO A 119 -19.14 -1.80 -8.71
CA PRO A 119 -20.18 -1.11 -7.93
C PRO A 119 -19.81 -0.94 -6.44
N ASP A 120 -19.07 -1.88 -5.86
CA ASP A 120 -18.63 -1.79 -4.46
C ASP A 120 -17.54 -0.72 -4.22
N ALA A 121 -16.79 -0.35 -5.26
CA ALA A 121 -15.75 0.67 -5.18
C ALA A 121 -16.29 2.11 -5.32
N ILE A 122 -17.54 2.28 -5.74
CA ILE A 122 -18.17 3.61 -5.98
C ILE A 122 -18.16 4.51 -4.73
N ILE A 123 -18.09 3.89 -3.54
CA ILE A 123 -18.03 4.60 -2.26
C ILE A 123 -16.81 5.50 -2.11
N TRP A 124 -15.71 5.22 -2.85
CA TRP A 124 -14.47 6.03 -2.84
C TRP A 124 -14.45 7.09 -3.94
N GLN A 125 -15.34 6.98 -4.95
CA GLN A 125 -15.37 7.90 -6.09
C GLN A 125 -15.64 9.35 -5.64
N LYS A 126 -16.76 9.59 -4.94
CA LYS A 126 -17.15 10.94 -4.53
C LYS A 126 -16.15 11.64 -3.59
N PRO A 127 -15.58 10.98 -2.58
CA PRO A 127 -14.50 11.57 -1.78
C PRO A 127 -13.29 11.98 -2.63
N THR A 128 -12.90 11.15 -3.60
CA THR A 128 -11.77 11.45 -4.50
C THR A 128 -12.10 12.63 -5.43
N GLU A 129 -13.27 12.64 -6.08
CA GLU A 129 -13.75 13.74 -6.92
C GLU A 129 -13.76 15.08 -6.16
N LYS A 130 -14.23 15.07 -4.90
CA LYS A 130 -14.26 16.27 -4.06
C LYS A 130 -12.88 16.87 -3.83
N ILE A 131 -11.85 16.02 -3.69
CA ILE A 131 -10.48 16.47 -3.47
C ILE A 131 -9.86 16.95 -4.78
N ILE A 132 -10.01 16.16 -5.86
CA ILE A 132 -9.44 16.47 -7.18
C ILE A 132 -10.15 17.67 -7.85
N GLY A 133 -11.39 17.95 -7.44
CA GLY A 133 -12.21 19.05 -8.02
C GLY A 133 -12.70 18.76 -9.43
N ASP A 134 -12.84 17.47 -9.78
CA ASP A 134 -13.27 17.02 -11.10
C ASP A 134 -13.97 15.66 -11.02
N SER A 135 -14.75 15.29 -12.04
CA SER A 135 -15.32 13.95 -12.14
C SER A 135 -14.23 12.92 -12.44
N ILE A 136 -14.33 11.76 -11.84
CA ILE A 136 -13.36 10.66 -12.00
C ILE A 136 -14.11 9.41 -12.42
N GLU A 137 -13.78 8.88 -13.60
CA GLU A 137 -14.40 7.66 -14.14
C GLU A 137 -13.70 6.40 -13.65
N TRP A 138 -12.44 6.52 -13.19
CA TRP A 138 -11.54 5.42 -12.95
C TRP A 138 -11.22 5.22 -11.48
N GLU A 139 -11.19 3.96 -11.09
CA GLU A 139 -10.72 3.46 -9.81
C GLU A 139 -9.27 2.99 -9.95
N PHE A 140 -8.40 3.36 -9.01
CA PHE A 140 -6.95 3.12 -9.08
C PHE A 140 -6.41 2.22 -7.96
N MET A 141 -7.29 1.64 -7.15
CA MET A 141 -6.90 0.75 -6.05
C MET A 141 -6.85 -0.73 -6.52
N ARG A 142 -6.40 -0.94 -7.76
CA ARG A 142 -6.26 -2.29 -8.32
C ARG A 142 -4.88 -2.83 -8.04
N ARG A 143 -4.80 -3.88 -7.28
CA ARG A 143 -3.58 -4.52 -6.81
C ARG A 143 -2.85 -3.75 -5.72
N ASN A 144 -2.34 -4.53 -4.79
CA ASN A 144 -1.45 -4.05 -3.75
C ASN A 144 -0.04 -3.92 -4.27
N CYS A 145 0.80 -3.29 -3.44
CA CYS A 145 2.20 -3.07 -3.77
C CYS A 145 2.38 -2.17 -5.00
N LEU A 146 1.67 -1.03 -4.98
CA LEU A 146 1.78 0.02 -5.98
C LEU A 146 3.06 0.83 -5.77
N ILE A 147 3.74 1.15 -6.88
CA ILE A 147 4.94 1.98 -6.88
C ILE A 147 4.59 3.37 -7.41
N TYR A 148 5.00 4.40 -6.66
CA TYR A 148 4.83 5.79 -7.08
C TYR A 148 6.15 6.55 -7.03
N HIS A 149 6.30 7.54 -7.90
CA HIS A 149 7.35 8.54 -7.75
C HIS A 149 7.19 9.30 -6.44
N ARG A 150 8.27 9.43 -5.67
CA ARG A 150 8.25 10.27 -4.46
C ARG A 150 7.83 11.71 -4.79
N SER A 151 8.28 12.23 -5.94
CA SER A 151 7.92 13.58 -6.40
C SER A 151 6.41 13.76 -6.58
N THR A 152 5.67 12.71 -6.97
CA THR A 152 4.20 12.78 -7.08
C THR A 152 3.55 13.04 -5.73
N LEU A 153 4.01 12.37 -4.67
CA LEU A 153 3.49 12.59 -3.32
C LEU A 153 3.83 14.00 -2.79
N VAL A 154 5.04 14.47 -3.07
CA VAL A 154 5.44 15.85 -2.74
C VAL A 154 4.55 16.85 -3.48
N ASN A 155 4.35 16.66 -4.78
CA ASN A 155 3.55 17.56 -5.61
C ASN A 155 2.07 17.55 -5.18
N LEU A 156 1.51 16.38 -4.88
CA LEU A 156 0.14 16.23 -4.38
C LEU A 156 -0.07 17.00 -3.06
N ASN A 157 0.86 16.87 -2.11
CA ASN A 157 0.79 17.59 -0.83
C ASN A 157 0.97 19.11 -1.00
N ASN A 158 1.83 19.55 -1.91
CA ASN A 158 2.01 20.97 -2.24
C ASN A 158 0.81 21.55 -2.99
N TRP A 159 0.19 20.76 -3.86
CA TRP A 159 -1.00 21.15 -4.62
C TRP A 159 -2.21 21.40 -3.70
N ASN A 160 -2.36 20.63 -2.62
CA ASN A 160 -3.43 20.81 -1.65
C ASN A 160 -2.90 20.75 -0.21
N THR A 161 -2.51 21.91 0.32
CA THR A 161 -1.95 22.03 1.69
C THR A 161 -2.95 21.72 2.81
N GLY A 162 -4.26 21.60 2.50
CA GLY A 162 -5.31 21.20 3.43
C GLY A 162 -5.63 19.71 3.42
N LEU A 163 -4.88 18.91 2.68
CA LEU A 163 -5.19 17.52 2.36
C LEU A 163 -5.35 16.64 3.61
N GLU A 164 -4.46 16.77 4.59
CA GLU A 164 -4.57 16.08 5.88
C GLU A 164 -5.93 16.29 6.54
N LYS A 165 -6.35 17.55 6.69
CA LYS A 165 -7.63 17.89 7.30
C LYS A 165 -8.82 17.31 6.53
N ILE A 166 -8.74 17.32 5.21
CA ILE A 166 -9.79 16.79 4.34
C ILE A 166 -9.89 15.26 4.52
N ILE A 167 -8.78 14.55 4.50
CA ILE A 167 -8.71 13.09 4.68
C ILE A 167 -9.26 12.74 6.07
N MET A 168 -8.73 13.34 7.12
CA MET A 168 -9.10 13.04 8.51
C MET A 168 -10.57 13.39 8.86
N SER A 169 -11.20 14.28 8.09
CA SER A 169 -12.62 14.59 8.21
C SER A 169 -13.53 13.76 7.30
N SER A 170 -12.98 12.91 6.47
CA SER A 170 -13.75 12.04 5.55
C SER A 170 -14.36 10.86 6.29
N HIS A 171 -15.51 10.36 5.84
CA HIS A 171 -16.06 9.10 6.34
C HIS A 171 -15.47 7.89 5.64
N ARG A 172 -15.15 8.04 4.37
CA ARG A 172 -14.51 7.02 3.52
C ARG A 172 -13.52 7.70 2.60
N PHE A 173 -12.36 7.08 2.44
CA PHE A 173 -11.28 7.62 1.64
C PHE A 173 -10.38 6.47 1.15
N SER A 174 -9.75 6.63 -0.01
CA SER A 174 -8.70 5.73 -0.50
C SER A 174 -7.53 6.57 -1.00
N GLU A 175 -6.36 6.37 -0.40
CA GLU A 175 -5.11 7.02 -0.79
C GLU A 175 -4.73 6.68 -2.22
N PHE A 176 -4.88 5.42 -2.61
CA PHE A 176 -4.50 4.98 -3.95
C PHE A 176 -5.41 5.57 -5.03
N ASN A 177 -6.72 5.72 -4.74
CA ASN A 177 -7.61 6.43 -5.64
C ASN A 177 -7.23 7.90 -5.77
N LEU A 178 -6.85 8.55 -4.67
CA LEU A 178 -6.40 9.95 -4.74
C LEU A 178 -5.09 10.09 -5.51
N ILE A 179 -4.06 9.29 -5.16
CA ILE A 179 -2.74 9.38 -5.81
C ILE A 179 -2.88 9.02 -7.30
N GLY A 180 -3.64 7.97 -7.64
CA GLY A 180 -3.89 7.56 -9.02
C GLY A 180 -4.62 8.62 -9.83
N ALA A 181 -5.69 9.21 -9.28
CA ALA A 181 -6.45 10.27 -9.94
C ALA A 181 -5.62 11.55 -10.14
N TYR A 182 -4.80 11.92 -9.14
CA TYR A 182 -3.86 13.03 -9.26
C TYR A 182 -2.84 12.76 -10.37
N SER A 183 -2.21 11.58 -10.38
CA SER A 183 -1.25 11.17 -11.40
C SER A 183 -1.87 11.15 -12.79
N TRP A 184 -3.10 10.64 -12.93
CA TRP A 184 -3.84 10.63 -14.18
C TRP A 184 -4.08 12.03 -14.73
N LYS A 185 -4.43 12.97 -13.86
CA LYS A 185 -4.79 14.34 -14.25
C LYS A 185 -3.57 15.22 -14.54
N PHE A 186 -2.51 15.11 -13.72
CA PHE A 186 -1.43 16.10 -13.69
C PHE A 186 -0.04 15.56 -14.06
N GLU A 187 0.16 14.24 -14.00
CA GLU A 187 1.48 13.63 -14.16
C GLU A 187 1.44 12.34 -15.00
N ARG A 188 0.58 12.31 -15.99
CA ARG A 188 0.28 11.12 -16.79
C ARG A 188 1.49 10.51 -17.49
N ASP A 189 2.44 11.32 -17.87
CA ASP A 189 3.68 10.94 -18.56
C ASP A 189 4.71 10.22 -17.63
N LYS A 190 4.52 10.30 -16.31
CA LYS A 190 5.37 9.62 -15.34
C LYS A 190 5.00 8.15 -15.11
N TYR A 191 3.89 7.67 -15.65
CA TYR A 191 3.33 6.36 -15.34
C TYR A 191 2.86 5.61 -16.59
N ASN A 192 2.98 4.28 -16.53
CA ASN A 192 2.30 3.39 -17.46
C ASN A 192 0.91 3.04 -16.92
N PHE A 193 -0.14 3.66 -17.46
CA PHE A 193 -1.52 3.40 -17.06
C PHE A 193 -2.09 2.20 -17.81
N VAL A 194 -2.45 1.14 -17.09
CA VAL A 194 -2.96 -0.12 -17.63
C VAL A 194 -4.42 -0.31 -17.27
N ASN A 195 -5.29 -0.37 -18.30
CA ASN A 195 -6.72 -0.64 -18.12
C ASN A 195 -6.94 -2.12 -17.81
N THR A 196 -7.67 -2.40 -16.73
CA THR A 196 -7.98 -3.75 -16.28
C THR A 196 -9.46 -4.13 -16.42
N ASP A 197 -10.25 -3.34 -17.14
CA ASP A 197 -11.69 -3.61 -17.35
C ASP A 197 -11.97 -5.00 -17.94
N ASN A 198 -11.09 -5.48 -18.79
CA ASN A 198 -11.24 -6.78 -19.45
C ASN A 198 -10.50 -7.92 -18.73
N TRP A 199 -9.93 -7.71 -17.56
CA TRP A 199 -9.25 -8.71 -16.71
C TRP A 199 -8.18 -9.57 -17.41
N GLN A 200 -7.68 -9.15 -18.58
CA GLN A 200 -6.79 -9.97 -19.40
C GLN A 200 -5.38 -10.10 -18.84
N TYR A 201 -4.99 -9.25 -17.93
CA TYR A 201 -3.66 -9.32 -17.35
C TYR A 201 -3.59 -8.64 -15.99
N VAL A 202 -3.15 -9.36 -14.97
CA VAL A 202 -2.36 -8.76 -13.90
C VAL A 202 -1.53 -9.82 -13.19
N ASP A 203 -0.22 -9.75 -13.33
CA ASP A 203 0.70 -10.45 -12.46
C ASP A 203 0.76 -9.69 -11.12
N PRO A 204 0.20 -10.24 -10.04
CA PRO A 204 0.23 -9.55 -8.75
C PRO A 204 1.65 -9.59 -8.20
N LYS A 205 2.20 -8.42 -7.81
CA LYS A 205 3.50 -8.36 -7.11
C LYS A 205 3.43 -9.05 -5.74
N SER A 206 2.24 -9.21 -5.19
CA SER A 206 2.02 -9.85 -3.90
C SER A 206 0.62 -10.44 -3.80
N ILE A 207 0.45 -11.40 -2.91
CA ILE A 207 -0.85 -11.87 -2.45
C ILE A 207 -1.28 -11.02 -1.25
N GLN A 208 -2.48 -10.45 -1.28
CA GLN A 208 -3.05 -9.81 -0.11
C GLN A 208 -3.99 -10.76 0.63
N VAL A 209 -3.80 -10.84 1.93
CA VAL A 209 -4.65 -11.58 2.83
C VAL A 209 -5.47 -10.59 3.65
N TRP A 210 -6.66 -10.32 3.20
CA TRP A 210 -7.56 -9.36 3.83
C TRP A 210 -7.72 -9.63 5.33
N SER A 211 -6.98 -8.93 6.15
CA SER A 211 -6.95 -9.10 7.62
C SER A 211 -8.31 -8.89 8.28
N HIS A 212 -9.22 -8.19 7.61
CA HIS A 212 -10.58 -7.94 8.07
C HIS A 212 -11.62 -8.94 7.58
N ALA A 213 -11.34 -9.71 6.52
CA ALA A 213 -12.26 -10.73 5.99
C ALA A 213 -12.42 -11.91 6.95
N SER A 214 -11.44 -12.15 7.84
CA SER A 214 -11.51 -13.19 8.87
C SER A 214 -12.46 -12.88 10.04
N LYS A 215 -13.14 -11.72 10.03
CA LYS A 215 -14.02 -11.28 11.13
C LYS A 215 -15.50 -11.48 10.86
N GLU A 216 -15.89 -11.87 9.66
CA GLU A 216 -17.30 -12.21 9.39
C GLU A 216 -17.56 -13.68 9.70
N PRO A 217 -18.50 -14.00 10.61
CA PRO A 217 -18.93 -15.37 10.85
C PRO A 217 -19.57 -15.91 9.56
N GLY A 218 -18.87 -16.78 8.83
CA GLY A 218 -19.34 -17.37 7.59
C GLY A 218 -18.53 -17.03 6.34
N ALA A 219 -17.53 -16.14 6.41
CA ALA A 219 -16.51 -16.05 5.36
C ALA A 219 -15.74 -17.37 5.37
N ASP A 220 -15.83 -18.11 4.27
CA ASP A 220 -15.23 -19.43 4.14
C ASP A 220 -13.75 -19.39 4.55
N ASP A 221 -13.38 -20.27 5.46
CA ASP A 221 -12.04 -20.55 5.98
C ASP A 221 -10.98 -20.85 4.90
N LEU A 222 -11.38 -20.87 3.63
CA LEU A 222 -10.54 -21.18 2.48
C LEU A 222 -9.38 -20.15 2.30
N HIS A 223 -9.65 -18.86 2.43
CA HIS A 223 -8.62 -17.84 2.32
C HIS A 223 -7.64 -17.88 3.50
N LEU A 224 -8.13 -18.12 4.71
CA LEU A 224 -7.29 -18.28 5.89
C LEU A 224 -6.44 -19.56 5.80
N ARG A 225 -7.01 -20.67 5.30
CA ARG A 225 -6.27 -21.94 5.10
C ARG A 225 -5.20 -21.81 4.03
N GLU A 226 -5.51 -21.19 2.91
CA GLU A 226 -4.53 -20.93 1.85
C GLU A 226 -3.40 -20.03 2.35
N TYR A 227 -3.74 -19.02 3.14
CA TYR A 227 -2.78 -18.15 3.78
C TYR A 227 -1.87 -18.88 4.76
N ILE A 228 -2.44 -19.68 5.68
CA ILE A 228 -1.67 -20.50 6.60
C ILE A 228 -0.75 -21.45 5.81
N ARG A 229 -1.21 -22.05 4.73
CA ARG A 229 -0.41 -22.91 3.85
C ARG A 229 0.76 -22.16 3.21
N ILE A 230 0.53 -20.93 2.74
CA ILE A 230 1.59 -20.07 2.18
C ILE A 230 2.59 -19.72 3.28
N LEU A 231 2.13 -19.32 4.47
CA LEU A 231 2.99 -19.03 5.62
C LEU A 231 3.80 -20.24 6.06
N GLU A 232 3.19 -21.43 6.17
CA GLU A 232 3.90 -22.65 6.53
C GLU A 232 4.96 -23.03 5.48
N THR A 233 4.67 -22.80 4.20
CA THR A 233 5.63 -23.02 3.10
C THR A 233 6.80 -22.06 3.20
N LEU A 234 6.53 -20.78 3.51
CA LEU A 234 7.57 -19.78 3.75
C LEU A 234 8.41 -20.14 4.98
N LEU A 235 7.78 -20.52 6.10
CA LEU A 235 8.48 -20.92 7.33
C LEU A 235 9.37 -22.15 7.14
N LYS A 236 8.90 -23.16 6.42
CA LYS A 236 9.71 -24.36 6.09
C LYS A 236 10.94 -24.00 5.24
N ALA A 237 10.84 -22.99 4.41
CA ALA A 237 11.96 -22.49 3.61
C ALA A 237 12.97 -21.64 4.39
N PHE A 238 12.61 -21.14 5.59
CA PHE A 238 13.49 -20.40 6.51
C PHE A 238 14.11 -21.30 7.61
N ALA A 239 13.64 -22.54 7.77
CA ALA A 239 14.12 -23.48 8.78
C ALA A 239 15.35 -24.30 8.34
N ILE A 240 16.16 -23.78 7.39
CA ILE A 240 17.44 -24.37 6.93
C ILE A 240 18.61 -23.57 7.48
#